data_8f1aadcef9d6125b43ba4347d216b6c2
#
_entry.id   8f1aadcef9d6125b43ba4347d216b6c2
#
_cell.length_a   1.000
_cell.length_b   1.000
_cell.length_c   1.000
_cell.angle_alpha   90.00
_cell.angle_beta   90.00
_cell.angle_gamma   90.00
#
_symmetry.space_group_name_H-M   'P 1'
#
loop_
_entity.id
_entity.type
_entity.pdbx_description
1 polymer ?
#
loop_
_entity_poly.entity_id
_entity_poly.type
_entity_poly.pdbx_seq_one_letter_code
_entity_poly.pdbx_strand_id
1 'polypeptide(L)'
;MRALVLFFGFFLFFTIHPFAQEIRESGGIYYAGSKPYTGTYTDRYENGHTKTSMSLKDGLKDGETRTYFEDGKLKEICSYKNNLMDGTWTTFNEKEVTIAVANYREGKKHGEWKIWDDQGRLIYEMNYTDGEKSGTWKKYDPETGKLTSERTF
;
A
#
# COMPACT_ATOMS: atom_id res chain seq x y z
N MET A 1 39.17 22.48 61.46
CA MET A 1 38.07 22.68 60.48
C MET A 1 38.52 22.11 59.15
N ARG A 2 37.95 20.95 58.74
CA ARG A 2 38.27 20.32 57.44
C ARG A 2 37.12 20.65 56.51
N ALA A 3 37.39 21.40 55.42
CA ALA A 3 36.44 21.72 54.38
C ALA A 3 36.26 20.51 53.46
N LEU A 4 35.00 20.02 53.36
CA LEU A 4 34.62 18.96 52.46
C LEU A 4 34.26 19.60 51.07
N VAL A 5 35.05 19.35 50.06
CA VAL A 5 34.77 19.80 48.72
C VAL A 5 33.95 18.71 48.01
N LEU A 6 32.65 18.98 47.84
CA LEU A 6 31.76 18.13 47.03
C LEU A 6 31.95 18.43 45.53
N PHE A 7 32.54 17.47 44.82
CA PHE A 7 32.58 17.48 43.36
C PHE A 7 31.21 17.06 42.80
N PHE A 8 30.44 18.02 42.29
CA PHE A 8 29.26 17.74 41.47
C PHE A 8 29.71 17.35 40.06
N GLY A 9 29.74 16.03 39.76
CA GLY A 9 29.96 15.52 38.44
C GLY A 9 28.73 15.80 37.57
N PHE A 10 28.87 16.70 36.59
CA PHE A 10 27.87 16.99 35.58
C PHE A 10 27.91 15.85 34.56
N PHE A 11 27.03 14.85 34.71
CA PHE A 11 26.81 13.81 33.71
C PHE A 11 26.02 14.41 32.53
N LEU A 12 26.72 14.79 31.45
CA LEU A 12 26.15 15.10 30.16
C LEU A 12 25.57 13.79 29.57
N PHE A 13 24.27 13.57 29.70
CA PHE A 13 23.56 12.57 28.92
C PHE A 13 23.52 13.02 27.46
N PHE A 14 24.45 12.53 26.64
CA PHE A 14 24.33 12.58 25.20
C PHE A 14 23.18 11.64 24.82
N THR A 15 21.99 12.16 24.56
CA THR A 15 20.93 11.43 23.89
C THR A 15 21.38 11.23 22.45
N ILE A 16 21.91 10.06 22.15
CA ILE A 16 22.12 9.62 20.77
C ILE A 16 20.73 9.41 20.20
N HIS A 17 20.22 10.39 19.47
CA HIS A 17 19.05 10.17 18.62
C HIS A 17 19.54 9.23 17.51
N PRO A 18 18.98 8.04 17.35
CA PRO A 18 19.29 7.22 16.20
C PRO A 18 18.90 8.03 14.95
N PHE A 19 19.90 8.41 14.15
CA PHE A 19 19.62 8.93 12.81
C PHE A 19 18.78 7.86 12.12
N ALA A 20 17.52 8.20 11.81
CA ALA A 20 16.69 7.34 10.99
C ALA A 20 17.47 7.11 9.69
N GLN A 21 17.83 5.87 9.42
CA GLN A 21 18.61 5.52 8.24
C GLN A 21 17.78 5.89 7.01
N GLU A 22 18.31 6.79 6.17
CA GLU A 22 17.65 7.23 4.95
C GLU A 22 17.49 6.04 3.99
N ILE A 23 16.23 5.76 3.63
CA ILE A 23 15.90 4.72 2.65
C ILE A 23 15.76 5.40 1.29
N ARG A 24 16.48 4.89 0.29
CA ARG A 24 16.42 5.38 -1.09
C ARG A 24 16.06 4.24 -2.04
N GLU A 25 15.32 4.58 -3.09
CA GLU A 25 14.99 3.66 -4.17
C GLU A 25 15.95 3.87 -5.34
N SER A 26 16.37 2.77 -5.96
CA SER A 26 17.16 2.78 -7.18
C SER A 26 16.86 1.51 -7.99
N GLY A 27 16.36 1.69 -9.21
CA GLY A 27 16.05 0.57 -10.11
C GLY A 27 14.98 -0.40 -9.58
N GLY A 28 14.01 0.10 -8.81
CA GLY A 28 12.96 -0.72 -8.21
C GLY A 28 13.38 -1.44 -6.93
N ILE A 29 14.60 -1.17 -6.43
CA ILE A 29 15.14 -1.76 -5.19
C ILE A 29 15.33 -0.66 -4.15
N TYR A 30 14.85 -0.90 -2.93
CA TYR A 30 14.98 0.00 -1.77
C TYR A 30 16.21 -0.36 -0.95
N TYR A 31 17.02 0.64 -0.63
CA TYR A 31 18.28 0.48 0.09
C TYR A 31 18.30 1.31 1.37
N ALA A 32 18.87 0.72 2.43
CA ALA A 32 19.31 1.42 3.62
C ALA A 32 20.85 1.54 3.57
N GLY A 33 21.37 2.73 3.22
CA GLY A 33 22.77 2.89 2.84
C GLY A 33 23.12 2.12 1.57
N SER A 34 23.99 1.11 1.67
CA SER A 34 24.38 0.24 0.54
C SER A 34 23.72 -1.14 0.55
N LYS A 35 22.86 -1.43 1.53
CA LYS A 35 22.23 -2.76 1.68
C LYS A 35 20.76 -2.72 1.27
N PRO A 36 20.24 -3.74 0.58
CA PRO A 36 18.81 -3.89 0.36
C PRO A 36 18.07 -3.86 1.71
N TYR A 37 16.97 -3.08 1.75
CA TYR A 37 16.23 -2.86 2.99
C TYR A 37 15.13 -3.91 3.19
N THR A 38 14.99 -4.41 4.40
CA THR A 38 13.87 -5.24 4.84
C THR A 38 13.17 -4.55 5.99
N GLY A 39 11.86 -4.29 5.86
CA GLY A 39 11.06 -3.60 6.86
C GLY A 39 9.93 -2.80 6.23
N THR A 40 9.32 -1.91 7.00
CA THR A 40 8.28 -1.00 6.49
C THR A 40 8.91 0.30 6.03
N TYR A 41 8.65 0.68 4.78
CA TYR A 41 8.97 2.01 4.25
C TYR A 41 7.73 2.89 4.28
N THR A 42 7.89 4.15 4.72
CA THR A 42 6.80 5.13 4.76
C THR A 42 7.24 6.41 4.07
N ASP A 43 6.48 6.82 3.05
CA ASP A 43 6.55 8.13 2.41
C ASP A 43 5.43 9.03 2.97
N ARG A 44 5.66 10.35 2.99
CA ARG A 44 4.72 11.31 3.57
C ARG A 44 4.44 12.45 2.61
N TYR A 45 3.24 13.02 2.76
CA TYR A 45 2.88 14.31 2.18
C TYR A 45 3.57 15.46 2.92
N GLU A 46 3.59 16.65 2.32
CA GLU A 46 4.15 17.87 2.93
C GLU A 46 3.46 18.24 4.26
N ASN A 47 2.17 17.93 4.40
CA ASN A 47 1.40 18.13 5.63
C ASN A 47 1.73 17.10 6.74
N GLY A 48 2.65 16.15 6.50
CA GLY A 48 3.09 15.12 7.44
C GLY A 48 2.24 13.86 7.45
N HIS A 49 1.07 13.83 6.79
CA HIS A 49 0.26 12.61 6.68
C HIS A 49 1.00 11.55 5.86
N THR A 50 0.77 10.29 6.20
CA THR A 50 1.32 9.19 5.41
C THR A 50 0.73 9.20 4.01
N LYS A 51 1.59 9.17 2.98
CA LYS A 51 1.22 9.03 1.58
C LYS A 51 1.24 7.57 1.15
N THR A 52 2.28 6.86 1.57
CA THR A 52 2.45 5.44 1.25
C THR A 52 3.10 4.73 2.42
N SER A 53 2.65 3.52 2.72
CA SER A 53 3.31 2.59 3.62
C SER A 53 3.42 1.25 2.90
N MET A 54 4.62 0.67 2.83
CA MET A 54 4.84 -0.58 2.10
C MET A 54 5.77 -1.53 2.85
N SER A 55 5.47 -2.81 2.75
CA SER A 55 6.33 -3.87 3.25
C SER A 55 7.40 -4.19 2.23
N LEU A 56 8.66 -4.20 2.68
CA LEU A 56 9.83 -4.49 1.88
C LEU A 56 10.58 -5.69 2.43
N LYS A 57 11.05 -6.54 1.54
CA LYS A 57 11.94 -7.66 1.86
C LYS A 57 13.08 -7.70 0.85
N ASP A 58 14.30 -7.66 1.34
CA ASP A 58 15.52 -7.64 0.52
C ASP A 58 15.50 -6.55 -0.58
N GLY A 59 14.94 -5.38 -0.23
CA GLY A 59 14.79 -4.23 -1.12
C GLY A 59 13.59 -4.28 -2.07
N LEU A 60 12.85 -5.38 -2.13
CA LEU A 60 11.70 -5.56 -3.01
C LEU A 60 10.39 -5.36 -2.25
N LYS A 61 9.33 -4.88 -2.94
CA LYS A 61 7.97 -4.91 -2.38
C LYS A 61 7.57 -6.36 -2.19
N ASP A 62 7.26 -6.73 -0.94
CA ASP A 62 6.84 -8.09 -0.57
C ASP A 62 5.89 -7.97 0.62
N GLY A 63 4.63 -8.28 0.40
CA GLY A 63 3.53 -8.05 1.32
C GLY A 63 2.66 -6.86 0.94
N GLU A 64 2.04 -6.26 1.94
CA GLU A 64 1.04 -5.21 1.76
C GLU A 64 1.68 -3.84 1.51
N THR A 65 1.08 -3.09 0.59
CA THR A 65 1.32 -1.66 0.38
C THR A 65 -0.01 -0.93 0.55
N ARG A 66 -0.02 0.14 1.33
CA ARG A 66 -1.15 1.05 1.49
C ARG A 66 -0.79 2.43 0.97
N THR A 67 -1.70 3.02 0.22
CA THR A 67 -1.63 4.44 -0.15
C THR A 67 -2.80 5.20 0.45
N TYR A 68 -2.61 6.47 0.68
CA TYR A 68 -3.57 7.31 1.37
C TYR A 68 -3.82 8.58 0.57
N PHE A 69 -4.98 9.18 0.73
CA PHE A 69 -5.26 10.55 0.32
C PHE A 69 -4.53 11.54 1.24
N GLU A 70 -4.42 12.79 0.81
CA GLU A 70 -3.71 13.83 1.57
C GLU A 70 -4.38 14.16 2.92
N ASP A 71 -5.68 13.89 3.05
CA ASP A 71 -6.45 14.00 4.31
C ASP A 71 -6.22 12.82 5.27
N GLY A 72 -5.41 11.83 4.86
CA GLY A 72 -5.05 10.64 5.65
C GLY A 72 -5.97 9.45 5.48
N LYS A 73 -7.06 9.57 4.71
CA LYS A 73 -7.96 8.44 4.43
C LYS A 73 -7.29 7.44 3.51
N LEU A 74 -7.66 6.17 3.67
CA LEU A 74 -7.14 5.08 2.86
C LEU A 74 -7.63 5.21 1.41
N LYS A 75 -6.68 5.13 0.45
CA LYS A 75 -6.94 5.19 -0.98
C LYS A 75 -6.83 3.83 -1.64
N GLU A 76 -5.79 3.06 -1.30
CA GLU A 76 -5.56 1.73 -1.87
C GLU A 76 -4.89 0.79 -0.87
N ILE A 77 -5.22 -0.49 -0.98
CA ILE A 77 -4.47 -1.60 -0.40
C ILE A 77 -4.07 -2.53 -1.54
N CYS A 78 -2.78 -2.79 -1.69
CA CYS A 78 -2.22 -3.65 -2.72
C CYS A 78 -1.35 -4.73 -2.10
N SER A 79 -1.33 -5.92 -2.68
CA SER A 79 -0.41 -6.98 -2.29
C SER A 79 0.66 -7.20 -3.36
N TYR A 80 1.90 -7.40 -2.91
CA TYR A 80 3.05 -7.64 -3.75
C TYR A 80 3.83 -8.86 -3.29
N LYS A 81 4.50 -9.51 -4.22
CA LYS A 81 5.51 -10.54 -3.99
C LYS A 81 6.68 -10.30 -4.93
N ASN A 82 7.87 -10.03 -4.39
CA ASN A 82 9.08 -9.75 -5.17
C ASN A 82 8.85 -8.67 -6.26
N ASN A 83 8.27 -7.52 -5.89
CA ASN A 83 7.87 -6.41 -6.76
C ASN A 83 6.73 -6.71 -7.75
N LEU A 84 6.24 -7.92 -7.87
CA LEU A 84 5.11 -8.26 -8.72
C LEU A 84 3.81 -8.12 -7.94
N MET A 85 2.75 -7.60 -8.57
CA MET A 85 1.40 -7.62 -8.00
C MET A 85 0.97 -9.08 -7.78
N ASP A 86 0.62 -9.43 -6.55
CA ASP A 86 0.23 -10.80 -6.17
C ASP A 86 -0.77 -10.73 -5.02
N GLY A 87 -1.98 -11.23 -5.25
CA GLY A 87 -3.11 -11.12 -4.32
C GLY A 87 -4.10 -10.01 -4.67
N THR A 88 -4.82 -9.54 -3.67
CA THR A 88 -5.93 -8.60 -3.85
C THR A 88 -5.45 -7.15 -3.84
N TRP A 89 -6.06 -6.35 -4.70
CA TRP A 89 -5.92 -4.92 -4.79
C TRP A 89 -7.30 -4.27 -4.58
N THR A 90 -7.44 -3.46 -3.55
CA THR A 90 -8.68 -2.76 -3.22
C THR A 90 -8.47 -1.25 -3.33
N THR A 91 -9.38 -0.56 -4.02
CA THR A 91 -9.37 0.90 -4.18
C THR A 91 -10.61 1.51 -3.51
N PHE A 92 -10.39 2.62 -2.80
CA PHE A 92 -11.43 3.39 -2.11
C PHE A 92 -11.50 4.80 -2.71
N ASN A 93 -12.66 5.43 -2.63
CA ASN A 93 -12.80 6.86 -2.90
C ASN A 93 -12.58 7.70 -1.61
N GLU A 94 -12.62 9.03 -1.73
CA GLU A 94 -12.44 9.97 -0.60
C GLU A 94 -13.52 9.86 0.48
N LYS A 95 -14.62 9.14 0.23
CA LYS A 95 -15.68 8.82 1.19
C LYS A 95 -15.48 7.45 1.84
N GLU A 96 -14.32 6.81 1.62
CA GLU A 96 -13.97 5.47 2.11
C GLU A 96 -14.88 4.35 1.58
N VAL A 97 -15.58 4.61 0.46
CA VAL A 97 -16.37 3.60 -0.25
C VAL A 97 -15.45 2.80 -1.15
N THR A 98 -15.54 1.47 -1.10
CA THR A 98 -14.83 0.59 -2.04
C THR A 98 -15.38 0.79 -3.44
N ILE A 99 -14.52 1.15 -4.41
CA ILE A 99 -14.88 1.38 -5.81
C ILE A 99 -14.27 0.36 -6.76
N ALA A 100 -13.24 -0.38 -6.34
CA ALA A 100 -12.69 -1.49 -7.12
C ALA A 100 -12.07 -2.56 -6.22
N VAL A 101 -12.23 -3.81 -6.62
CA VAL A 101 -11.45 -4.96 -6.14
C VAL A 101 -10.92 -5.70 -7.36
N ALA A 102 -9.61 -5.92 -7.38
CA ALA A 102 -8.89 -6.58 -8.46
C ALA A 102 -7.99 -7.66 -7.86
N ASN A 103 -7.84 -8.79 -8.53
CA ASN A 103 -6.94 -9.84 -8.11
C ASN A 103 -5.82 -10.05 -9.14
N TYR A 104 -4.64 -10.29 -8.63
CA TYR A 104 -3.42 -10.51 -9.42
C TYR A 104 -2.70 -11.77 -8.97
N ARG A 105 -1.99 -12.39 -9.88
CA ARG A 105 -1.05 -13.47 -9.62
C ARG A 105 0.20 -13.26 -10.47
N GLU A 106 1.36 -13.17 -9.84
CA GLU A 106 2.65 -12.99 -10.53
C GLU A 106 2.65 -11.83 -11.53
N GLY A 107 2.04 -10.68 -11.15
CA GLY A 107 1.92 -9.48 -11.99
C GLY A 107 0.83 -9.51 -13.06
N LYS A 108 0.10 -10.61 -13.21
CA LYS A 108 -0.98 -10.76 -14.20
C LYS A 108 -2.33 -10.68 -13.53
N LYS A 109 -3.32 -10.08 -14.24
CA LYS A 109 -4.72 -10.13 -13.82
C LYS A 109 -5.15 -11.58 -13.64
N HIS A 110 -5.75 -11.91 -12.48
CA HIS A 110 -6.17 -13.28 -12.18
C HIS A 110 -7.34 -13.28 -11.20
N GLY A 111 -8.34 -14.17 -11.42
CA GLY A 111 -9.51 -14.27 -10.54
C GLY A 111 -10.55 -13.17 -10.78
N GLU A 112 -11.38 -12.97 -9.77
CA GLU A 112 -12.53 -12.05 -9.83
C GLU A 112 -12.09 -10.59 -9.73
N TRP A 113 -12.75 -9.73 -10.51
CA TRP A 113 -12.62 -8.29 -10.50
C TRP A 113 -14.01 -7.66 -10.37
N LYS A 114 -14.15 -6.70 -9.49
CA LYS A 114 -15.40 -5.96 -9.28
C LYS A 114 -15.15 -4.46 -9.31
N ILE A 115 -16.07 -3.72 -9.91
CA ILE A 115 -16.03 -2.26 -9.97
C ILE A 115 -17.40 -1.74 -9.52
N TRP A 116 -17.36 -0.75 -8.65
CA TRP A 116 -18.53 -0.04 -8.13
C TRP A 116 -18.45 1.45 -8.50
N ASP A 117 -19.56 2.15 -8.43
CA ASP A 117 -19.60 3.60 -8.52
C ASP A 117 -19.19 4.27 -7.19
N ASP A 118 -19.22 5.60 -7.16
CA ASP A 118 -18.85 6.40 -5.99
C ASP A 118 -19.80 6.23 -4.78
N GLN A 119 -20.96 5.60 -4.95
CA GLN A 119 -21.89 5.24 -3.89
C GLN A 119 -21.77 3.76 -3.46
N GLY A 120 -20.86 2.99 -4.04
CA GLY A 120 -20.68 1.58 -3.74
C GLY A 120 -21.68 0.65 -4.44
N ARG A 121 -22.32 1.11 -5.52
CA ARG A 121 -23.26 0.30 -6.30
C ARG A 121 -22.51 -0.41 -7.42
N LEU A 122 -22.71 -1.72 -7.53
CA LEU A 122 -21.99 -2.59 -8.45
C LEU A 122 -22.25 -2.20 -9.92
N ILE A 123 -21.16 -2.04 -10.69
CA ILE A 123 -21.22 -1.75 -12.13
C ILE A 123 -20.73 -2.95 -12.94
N TYR A 124 -19.61 -3.58 -12.53
CA TYR A 124 -19.00 -4.68 -13.28
C TYR A 124 -18.58 -5.83 -12.36
N GLU A 125 -18.81 -7.05 -12.83
CA GLU A 125 -18.15 -8.28 -12.40
C GLU A 125 -17.41 -8.88 -13.60
N MET A 126 -16.14 -9.21 -13.37
CA MET A 126 -15.26 -9.72 -14.43
C MET A 126 -14.38 -10.82 -13.87
N ASN A 127 -13.89 -11.70 -14.73
CA ASN A 127 -12.92 -12.71 -14.37
C ASN A 127 -11.75 -12.69 -15.34
N TYR A 128 -10.57 -13.01 -14.82
CA TYR A 128 -9.34 -13.13 -15.58
C TYR A 128 -8.60 -14.41 -15.20
N THR A 129 -7.90 -14.99 -16.15
CA THR A 129 -6.97 -16.10 -15.95
C THR A 129 -5.66 -15.77 -16.65
N ASP A 130 -4.58 -15.59 -15.87
CA ASP A 130 -3.23 -15.33 -16.36
C ASP A 130 -3.10 -14.13 -17.33
N GLY A 131 -3.91 -13.09 -17.08
CA GLY A 131 -3.95 -11.86 -17.89
C GLY A 131 -5.05 -11.82 -18.94
N GLU A 132 -5.60 -12.96 -19.31
CA GLU A 132 -6.64 -13.09 -20.33
C GLU A 132 -8.04 -12.99 -19.71
N LYS A 133 -8.99 -12.45 -20.48
CA LYS A 133 -10.41 -12.45 -20.08
C LYS A 133 -10.90 -13.88 -19.97
N SER A 134 -11.66 -14.18 -18.92
CA SER A 134 -12.22 -15.52 -18.73
C SER A 134 -13.60 -15.47 -18.06
N GLY A 135 -14.34 -16.57 -18.15
CA GLY A 135 -15.64 -16.72 -17.54
C GLY A 135 -16.67 -15.71 -18.07
N THR A 136 -17.68 -15.42 -17.29
CA THR A 136 -18.76 -14.50 -17.68
C THR A 136 -18.52 -13.13 -17.07
N TRP A 137 -18.41 -12.11 -17.93
CA TRP A 137 -18.38 -10.71 -17.55
C TRP A 137 -19.78 -10.15 -17.52
N LYS A 138 -20.11 -9.41 -16.48
CA LYS A 138 -21.43 -8.83 -16.26
C LYS A 138 -21.32 -7.33 -16.06
N LYS A 139 -22.29 -6.60 -16.62
CA LYS A 139 -22.48 -5.17 -16.39
C LYS A 139 -23.86 -4.94 -15.80
N TYR A 140 -23.92 -4.11 -14.79
CA TYR A 140 -25.14 -3.76 -14.07
C TYR A 140 -25.46 -2.26 -14.25
N ASP A 141 -26.72 -1.94 -14.22
CA ASP A 141 -27.19 -0.58 -14.05
C ASP A 141 -27.07 -0.23 -12.55
N PRO A 142 -26.27 0.77 -12.17
CA PRO A 142 -26.02 1.05 -10.76
C PRO A 142 -27.23 1.63 -10.02
N GLU A 143 -28.22 2.23 -10.73
CA GLU A 143 -29.43 2.77 -10.12
C GLU A 143 -30.44 1.67 -9.76
N THR A 144 -30.56 0.67 -10.60
CA THR A 144 -31.58 -0.38 -10.46
C THR A 144 -31.02 -1.72 -9.99
N GLY A 145 -29.70 -1.90 -10.03
CA GLY A 145 -29.02 -3.17 -9.77
C GLY A 145 -29.26 -4.23 -10.85
N LYS A 146 -29.96 -3.89 -11.94
CA LYS A 146 -30.30 -4.85 -12.99
C LYS A 146 -29.10 -5.16 -13.88
N LEU A 147 -28.98 -6.42 -14.26
CA LEU A 147 -28.03 -6.85 -15.29
C LEU A 147 -28.41 -6.22 -16.64
N THR A 148 -27.47 -5.47 -17.24
CA THR A 148 -27.67 -4.78 -18.53
C THR A 148 -26.94 -5.46 -19.68
N SER A 149 -25.88 -6.21 -19.38
CA SER A 149 -25.10 -6.94 -20.39
C SER A 149 -24.31 -8.06 -19.73
N GLU A 150 -24.14 -9.16 -20.45
CA GLU A 150 -23.19 -10.22 -20.09
C GLU A 150 -22.51 -10.77 -21.34
N ARG A 151 -21.28 -11.25 -21.15
CA ARG A 151 -20.49 -11.88 -22.20
C ARG A 151 -19.56 -12.93 -21.61
N THR A 152 -19.55 -14.11 -22.18
CA THR A 152 -18.64 -15.20 -21.82
C THR A 152 -17.41 -15.22 -22.76
N PHE A 153 -16.21 -15.48 -22.17
CA PHE A 153 -14.92 -15.52 -22.81
C PHE A 153 -14.26 -16.88 -22.64
#